data_e5780335151dc89a464645a285f8cbf5
#
_entry.id   e5780335151dc89a464645a285f8cbf5
#
_cell.length_a   1.000
_cell.length_b   1.000
_cell.length_c   1.000
_cell.angle_alpha   90.00
_cell.angle_beta   90.00
_cell.angle_gamma   90.00
#
_symmetry.space_group_name_H-M   'P 1'
#
loop_
_entity.id
_entity.type
_entity.pdbx_description
1 polymer ?
#
loop_
_entity_poly.entity_id
_entity_poly.type
_entity_poly.pdbx_seq_one_letter_code
_entity_poly.pdbx_strand_id
1 'polypeptide(L)'
;METASAVHVGRPTIEGAIARYARAFDFLEVIAEPGRHPRRPGLLEWRRLVPERFVFSVVVPSAMSALEHRPDRPELLSHARMVADAVAADWWLVRTPPSVTPSARATRELGALIGDLRDERRIAWEPRGLWNDEEARRTAEQLGVYLVRDLAREERTDDRPIVYTRLRALGEGARIGAAAAERVAARLADSSDCYVTVEGAGAGRVRQVLREMAGIPQDDREAKDDEQRVFGDDEETFDDEDEESGGEFDEEESHLEDE
;
A
#
# COMPACT_ATOMS: atom_id res chain seq x y z
N MET A 1 -7.44 18.40 26.92
CA MET A 1 -6.24 18.35 26.03
C MET A 1 -6.67 17.60 24.81
N GLU A 2 -6.96 18.34 23.76
CA GLU A 2 -7.29 17.78 22.43
C GLU A 2 -6.02 17.12 21.91
N THR A 3 -5.99 15.79 21.85
CA THR A 3 -4.90 15.06 21.22
C THR A 3 -4.96 15.39 19.74
N ALA A 4 -3.93 16.06 19.24
CA ALA A 4 -3.83 16.35 17.81
C ALA A 4 -3.93 15.02 17.04
N SER A 5 -4.90 14.95 16.13
CA SER A 5 -5.10 13.78 15.28
C SER A 5 -3.87 13.57 14.41
N ALA A 6 -3.25 12.39 14.47
CA ALA A 6 -2.14 12.05 13.59
C ALA A 6 -2.69 11.39 12.32
N VAL A 7 -2.33 11.95 11.17
CA VAL A 7 -2.77 11.42 9.87
C VAL A 7 -1.54 10.99 9.07
N HIS A 8 -1.44 9.70 8.82
CA HIS A 8 -0.39 9.06 8.04
C HIS A 8 -0.95 8.58 6.70
N VAL A 9 -0.42 9.12 5.60
CA VAL A 9 -0.87 8.77 4.26
C VAL A 9 0.27 8.21 3.44
N GLY A 10 0.00 7.15 2.68
CA GLY A 10 0.98 6.51 1.84
C GLY A 10 0.40 5.71 0.69
N ARG A 11 1.27 5.00 0.01
CA ARG A 11 0.97 4.12 -1.12
C ARG A 11 1.37 2.69 -0.79
N PRO A 12 0.77 1.66 -1.44
CA PRO A 12 1.11 0.26 -1.18
C PRO A 12 2.49 -0.14 -1.73
N THR A 13 3.11 0.72 -2.53
CA THR A 13 4.41 0.50 -3.13
C THR A 13 5.17 1.81 -3.24
N ILE A 14 6.50 1.69 -3.29
CA ILE A 14 7.40 2.81 -3.52
C ILE A 14 7.84 2.84 -4.99
N GLU A 15 7.86 4.02 -5.57
CA GLU A 15 8.51 4.30 -6.85
C GLU A 15 9.75 5.16 -6.61
N GLY A 16 10.92 4.66 -7.02
CA GLY A 16 12.20 5.35 -6.83
C GLY A 16 12.76 5.27 -5.41
N ALA A 17 13.49 6.30 -4.99
CA ALA A 17 14.19 6.31 -3.71
C ALA A 17 13.27 6.64 -2.52
N ILE A 18 13.46 5.91 -1.40
CA ILE A 18 12.67 6.10 -0.17
C ILE A 18 12.77 7.53 0.38
N ALA A 19 13.92 8.18 0.28
CA ALA A 19 14.10 9.55 0.74
C ALA A 19 13.24 10.56 -0.04
N ARG A 20 13.03 10.32 -1.35
CA ARG A 20 12.11 11.13 -2.17
C ARG A 20 10.66 10.83 -1.79
N TYR A 21 10.31 9.56 -1.62
CA TYR A 21 8.98 9.14 -1.19
C TYR A 21 8.59 9.76 0.16
N ALA A 22 9.50 9.78 1.14
CA ALA A 22 9.26 10.31 2.48
C ALA A 22 9.10 11.85 2.55
N ARG A 23 9.36 12.57 1.45
CA ARG A 23 9.00 14.00 1.33
C ARG A 23 7.50 14.17 1.05
N ALA A 24 6.93 13.28 0.25
CA ALA A 24 5.53 13.35 -0.16
C ALA A 24 4.58 12.55 0.74
N PHE A 25 5.09 11.53 1.45
CA PHE A 25 4.29 10.61 2.25
C PHE A 25 4.99 10.29 3.56
N ASP A 26 4.21 9.88 4.57
CA ASP A 26 4.68 9.53 5.91
C ASP A 26 4.25 8.11 6.34
N PHE A 27 3.75 7.32 5.39
CA PHE A 27 3.33 5.95 5.57
C PHE A 27 3.70 5.08 4.36
N LEU A 28 4.16 3.82 4.60
CA LEU A 28 4.47 2.87 3.54
C LEU A 28 4.16 1.44 3.97
N GLU A 29 3.48 0.69 3.11
CA GLU A 29 3.32 -0.75 3.24
C GLU A 29 4.50 -1.48 2.58
N VAL A 30 5.18 -2.34 3.32
CA VAL A 30 6.30 -3.16 2.83
C VAL A 30 5.83 -4.60 2.72
N ILE A 31 5.82 -5.15 1.51
CA ILE A 31 5.40 -6.53 1.26
C ILE A 31 6.54 -7.46 1.65
N ALA A 32 6.32 -8.31 2.68
CA ALA A 32 7.33 -9.24 3.20
C ALA A 32 7.45 -10.52 2.36
N GLU A 33 7.55 -10.36 1.04
CA GLU A 33 7.82 -11.46 0.11
C GLU A 33 9.21 -11.30 -0.51
N PRO A 34 9.98 -12.38 -0.66
CA PRO A 34 11.29 -12.33 -1.31
C PRO A 34 11.20 -11.66 -2.70
N GLY A 35 12.10 -10.72 -2.96
CA GLY A 35 12.13 -9.96 -4.22
C GLY A 35 11.16 -8.78 -4.31
N ARG A 36 10.28 -8.58 -3.32
CA ARG A 36 9.33 -7.45 -3.27
C ARG A 36 9.85 -6.26 -2.44
N HIS A 37 10.98 -6.39 -1.82
CA HIS A 37 11.64 -5.38 -1.00
C HIS A 37 13.17 -5.50 -1.12
N PRO A 38 13.96 -4.49 -0.73
CA PRO A 38 15.42 -4.58 -0.66
C PRO A 38 15.86 -5.67 0.33
N ARG A 39 17.10 -6.14 0.19
CA ARG A 39 17.73 -6.99 1.20
C ARG A 39 17.83 -6.24 2.54
N ARG A 40 18.02 -6.97 3.63
CA ARG A 40 18.08 -6.42 5.00
C ARG A 40 18.92 -5.13 5.14
N PRO A 41 20.14 -5.01 4.58
CA PRO A 41 20.89 -3.75 4.66
C PRO A 41 20.15 -2.55 4.04
N GLY A 42 19.47 -2.75 2.90
CA GLY A 42 18.66 -1.73 2.25
C GLY A 42 17.42 -1.34 3.05
N LEU A 43 16.79 -2.29 3.75
CA LEU A 43 15.66 -2.00 4.66
C LEU A 43 16.12 -1.17 5.88
N LEU A 44 17.28 -1.50 6.45
CA LEU A 44 17.90 -0.70 7.53
C LEU A 44 18.22 0.72 7.04
N GLU A 45 18.69 0.83 5.80
CA GLU A 45 18.95 2.13 5.18
C GLU A 45 17.66 2.91 4.94
N TRP A 46 16.57 2.25 4.53
CA TRP A 46 15.26 2.89 4.43
C TRP A 46 14.84 3.53 5.75
N ARG A 47 14.98 2.81 6.88
CA ARG A 47 14.63 3.36 8.20
C ARG A 47 15.47 4.58 8.57
N ARG A 48 16.74 4.62 8.18
CA ARG A 48 17.66 5.75 8.45
C ARG A 48 17.34 6.99 7.61
N LEU A 49 16.87 6.78 6.36
CA LEU A 49 16.63 7.85 5.39
C LEU A 49 15.27 8.54 5.56
N VAL A 50 14.37 7.96 6.37
CA VAL A 50 13.06 8.56 6.62
C VAL A 50 13.01 9.21 8.02
N PRO A 51 12.15 10.21 8.24
CA PRO A 51 11.94 10.80 9.56
C PRO A 51 11.49 9.77 10.61
N GLU A 52 11.75 10.03 11.89
CA GLU A 52 11.33 9.16 12.99
C GLU A 52 9.81 8.92 13.00
N ARG A 53 9.04 9.98 12.69
CA ARG A 53 7.56 9.91 12.58
C ARG A 53 7.03 9.10 11.41
N PHE A 54 7.89 8.67 10.49
CA PHE A 54 7.50 7.88 9.32
C PHE A 54 7.13 6.46 9.76
N VAL A 55 5.93 6.02 9.38
CA VAL A 55 5.37 4.74 9.79
C VAL A 55 5.52 3.69 8.69
N PHE A 56 6.01 2.53 9.07
CA PHE A 56 6.02 1.34 8.22
C PHE A 56 4.97 0.34 8.68
N SER A 57 4.26 -0.24 7.72
CA SER A 57 3.41 -1.42 7.91
C SER A 57 3.98 -2.57 7.09
N VAL A 58 4.07 -3.76 7.67
CA VAL A 58 4.54 -4.94 6.95
C VAL A 58 3.36 -5.80 6.55
N VAL A 59 3.22 -5.96 5.22
CA VAL A 59 2.22 -6.86 4.65
C VAL A 59 2.70 -8.29 4.78
N VAL A 60 1.95 -9.11 5.50
CA VAL A 60 2.22 -10.53 5.71
C VAL A 60 2.21 -11.26 4.37
N PRO A 61 3.15 -12.18 4.12
CA PRO A 61 3.19 -12.93 2.86
C PRO A 61 1.84 -13.53 2.47
N SER A 62 1.49 -13.41 1.20
CA SER A 62 0.19 -13.87 0.66
C SER A 62 -0.02 -15.36 0.92
N ALA A 63 1.05 -16.16 0.85
CA ALA A 63 1.05 -17.58 1.16
C ALA A 63 0.61 -17.89 2.60
N MET A 64 0.96 -17.05 3.59
CA MET A 64 0.50 -17.19 4.97
C MET A 64 -0.95 -16.69 5.12
N SER A 65 -1.28 -15.60 4.46
CA SER A 65 -2.62 -14.97 4.51
C SER A 65 -3.70 -15.79 3.81
N ALA A 66 -3.33 -16.76 2.97
CA ALA A 66 -4.26 -17.75 2.38
C ALA A 66 -4.83 -18.75 3.40
N LEU A 67 -4.28 -18.80 4.62
CA LEU A 67 -4.72 -19.64 5.73
C LEU A 67 -4.69 -21.15 5.40
N GLU A 68 -3.82 -21.55 4.51
CA GLU A 68 -3.58 -22.94 4.16
C GLU A 68 -2.45 -23.51 5.01
N HIS A 69 -2.51 -24.83 5.22
CA HIS A 69 -1.42 -25.53 5.89
C HIS A 69 -0.18 -25.54 5.00
N ARG A 70 0.94 -25.03 5.52
CA ARG A 70 2.21 -24.91 4.78
C ARG A 70 3.37 -25.35 5.66
N PRO A 71 4.25 -26.24 5.16
CA PRO A 71 5.45 -26.64 5.90
C PRO A 71 6.48 -25.52 6.03
N ASP A 72 6.52 -24.57 5.07
CA ASP A 72 7.44 -23.43 5.03
C ASP A 72 6.94 -22.17 5.80
N ARG A 73 5.85 -22.32 6.58
CA ARG A 73 5.30 -21.21 7.38
C ARG A 73 6.29 -20.61 8.39
N PRO A 74 7.11 -21.41 9.12
CA PRO A 74 8.10 -20.85 10.04
C PRO A 74 9.16 -19.99 9.34
N GLU A 75 9.62 -20.39 8.16
CA GLU A 75 10.59 -19.63 7.35
C GLU A 75 9.98 -18.31 6.84
N LEU A 76 8.74 -18.36 6.35
CA LEU A 76 8.01 -17.16 5.93
C LEU A 76 7.80 -16.19 7.08
N LEU A 77 7.44 -16.69 8.26
CA LEU A 77 7.27 -15.87 9.46
C LEU A 77 8.60 -15.25 9.90
N SER A 78 9.67 -16.03 9.92
CA SER A 78 11.02 -15.55 10.25
C SER A 78 11.46 -14.45 9.29
N HIS A 79 11.20 -14.63 7.99
CA HIS A 79 11.48 -13.63 6.97
C HIS A 79 10.64 -12.34 7.18
N ALA A 80 9.34 -12.47 7.41
CA ALA A 80 8.47 -11.33 7.66
C ALA A 80 8.91 -10.53 8.91
N ARG A 81 9.29 -11.22 10.00
CA ARG A 81 9.84 -10.59 11.20
C ARG A 81 11.14 -9.85 10.92
N MET A 82 12.07 -10.46 10.17
CA MET A 82 13.31 -9.80 9.76
C MET A 82 13.03 -8.50 8.99
N VAL A 83 12.04 -8.49 8.10
CA VAL A 83 11.61 -7.27 7.37
C VAL A 83 11.06 -6.23 8.34
N ALA A 84 10.14 -6.62 9.22
CA ALA A 84 9.50 -5.74 10.18
C ALA A 84 10.50 -5.10 11.15
N ASP A 85 11.45 -5.88 11.66
CA ASP A 85 12.51 -5.40 12.55
C ASP A 85 13.46 -4.43 11.82
N ALA A 86 13.80 -4.73 10.56
CA ALA A 86 14.73 -3.91 9.80
C ALA A 86 14.19 -2.51 9.49
N VAL A 87 12.89 -2.37 9.27
CA VAL A 87 12.25 -1.06 9.04
C VAL A 87 11.66 -0.46 10.32
N ALA A 88 11.77 -1.13 11.46
CA ALA A 88 11.09 -0.77 12.71
C ALA A 88 9.60 -0.51 12.47
N ALA A 89 8.90 -1.51 11.93
CA ALA A 89 7.49 -1.39 11.58
C ALA A 89 6.60 -1.28 12.82
N ASP A 90 5.52 -0.48 12.72
CA ASP A 90 4.51 -0.32 13.77
C ASP A 90 3.33 -1.29 13.58
N TRP A 91 3.18 -1.82 12.37
CA TRP A 91 2.02 -2.58 11.96
C TRP A 91 2.37 -3.88 11.25
N TRP A 92 1.55 -4.92 11.54
CA TRP A 92 1.32 -6.05 10.67
C TRP A 92 0.04 -5.84 9.87
N LEU A 93 0.07 -6.09 8.57
CA LEU A 93 -1.13 -6.12 7.72
C LEU A 93 -1.36 -7.53 7.17
N VAL A 94 -2.41 -8.19 7.64
CA VAL A 94 -2.88 -9.48 7.13
C VAL A 94 -3.95 -9.22 6.07
N ARG A 95 -3.73 -9.68 4.84
CA ARG A 95 -4.66 -9.50 3.71
C ARG A 95 -5.15 -10.87 3.25
N THR A 96 -6.27 -11.33 3.80
CA THR A 96 -6.83 -12.62 3.37
C THR A 96 -7.39 -12.54 1.95
N PRO A 97 -7.03 -13.48 1.04
CA PRO A 97 -7.51 -13.46 -0.34
C PRO A 97 -9.01 -13.78 -0.43
N PRO A 98 -9.67 -13.52 -1.59
CA PRO A 98 -11.09 -13.83 -1.79
C PRO A 98 -11.46 -15.30 -1.64
N SER A 99 -10.50 -16.20 -1.77
CA SER A 99 -10.68 -17.64 -1.53
C SER A 99 -10.91 -18.00 -0.05
N VAL A 100 -10.52 -17.13 0.87
CA VAL A 100 -10.78 -17.28 2.31
C VAL A 100 -12.18 -16.76 2.61
N THR A 101 -13.15 -17.67 2.68
CA THR A 101 -14.55 -17.35 2.97
C THR A 101 -14.84 -17.44 4.48
N PRO A 102 -15.87 -16.72 4.98
CA PRO A 102 -16.28 -16.79 6.38
C PRO A 102 -16.62 -18.23 6.80
N SER A 103 -15.93 -18.72 7.80
CA SER A 103 -16.18 -20.05 8.38
C SER A 103 -15.45 -20.19 9.73
N ALA A 104 -15.92 -21.10 10.57
CA ALA A 104 -15.24 -21.44 11.83
C ALA A 104 -13.78 -21.88 11.61
N ARG A 105 -13.50 -22.56 10.50
CA ARG A 105 -12.13 -22.93 10.12
C ARG A 105 -11.30 -21.68 9.80
N ALA A 106 -11.80 -20.81 8.93
CA ALA A 106 -11.07 -19.58 8.56
C ALA A 106 -10.79 -18.71 9.80
N THR A 107 -11.76 -18.53 10.69
CA THR A 107 -11.57 -17.76 11.94
C THR A 107 -10.50 -18.39 12.82
N ARG A 108 -10.48 -19.73 12.96
CA ARG A 108 -9.46 -20.44 13.75
C ARG A 108 -8.06 -20.30 13.13
N GLU A 109 -7.92 -20.51 11.82
CA GLU A 109 -6.62 -20.42 11.13
C GLU A 109 -6.10 -18.97 11.12
N LEU A 110 -7.00 -17.99 10.95
CA LEU A 110 -6.67 -16.58 11.09
C LEU A 110 -6.22 -16.26 12.52
N GLY A 111 -6.91 -16.80 13.53
CA GLY A 111 -6.52 -16.66 14.95
C GLY A 111 -5.14 -17.24 15.23
N ALA A 112 -4.81 -18.40 14.63
CA ALA A 112 -3.48 -19.00 14.74
C ALA A 112 -2.41 -18.12 14.07
N LEU A 113 -2.68 -17.57 12.87
CA LEU A 113 -1.77 -16.65 12.21
C LEU A 113 -1.54 -15.37 13.03
N ILE A 114 -2.61 -14.79 13.57
CA ILE A 114 -2.52 -13.61 14.43
C ILE A 114 -1.74 -13.93 15.71
N GLY A 115 -1.93 -15.12 16.28
CA GLY A 115 -1.14 -15.59 17.42
C GLY A 115 0.36 -15.65 17.12
N ASP A 116 0.73 -16.15 15.94
CA ASP A 116 2.14 -16.19 15.50
C ASP A 116 2.74 -14.80 15.25
N LEU A 117 1.92 -13.81 14.87
CA LEU A 117 2.36 -12.44 14.62
C LEU A 117 2.42 -11.57 15.88
N ARG A 118 1.83 -12.02 17.00
CA ARG A 118 1.76 -11.19 18.23
C ARG A 118 3.14 -10.84 18.75
N ASP A 119 3.39 -9.54 18.75
CA ASP A 119 4.50 -8.86 19.37
C ASP A 119 4.00 -7.46 19.84
N GLU A 120 4.87 -6.46 19.93
CA GLU A 120 4.50 -5.08 20.27
C GLU A 120 3.77 -4.33 19.15
N ARG A 121 3.77 -4.86 17.92
CA ARG A 121 3.15 -4.23 16.74
C ARG A 121 1.63 -4.42 16.74
N ARG A 122 0.94 -3.43 16.22
CA ARG A 122 -0.49 -3.53 15.97
C ARG A 122 -0.75 -4.44 14.78
N ILE A 123 -1.89 -5.12 14.79
CA ILE A 123 -2.28 -6.01 13.69
C ILE A 123 -3.53 -5.48 13.02
N ALA A 124 -3.43 -5.19 11.73
CA ALA A 124 -4.54 -4.83 10.85
C ALA A 124 -4.93 -6.04 10.00
N TRP A 125 -6.22 -6.25 9.79
CA TRP A 125 -6.74 -7.32 8.95
C TRP A 125 -7.65 -6.78 7.86
N GLU A 126 -7.30 -7.05 6.60
CA GLU A 126 -8.09 -6.74 5.41
C GLU A 126 -8.75 -8.03 4.89
N PRO A 127 -10.03 -8.31 5.21
CA PRO A 127 -10.78 -9.38 4.58
C PRO A 127 -11.10 -9.02 3.12
N ARG A 128 -10.92 -9.97 2.22
CA ARG A 128 -11.33 -9.83 0.81
C ARG A 128 -12.34 -10.93 0.48
N GLY A 129 -13.18 -10.68 -0.53
CA GLY A 129 -14.18 -11.66 -0.98
C GLY A 129 -15.51 -11.58 -0.22
N LEU A 130 -16.02 -12.71 0.24
CA LEU A 130 -17.41 -12.85 0.68
C LEU A 130 -17.67 -12.50 2.17
N TRP A 131 -16.72 -11.89 2.85
CA TRP A 131 -16.93 -11.41 4.22
C TRP A 131 -17.92 -10.24 4.22
N ASN A 132 -19.09 -10.44 4.86
CA ASN A 132 -19.97 -9.30 5.11
C ASN A 132 -19.46 -8.45 6.29
N ASP A 133 -19.99 -7.25 6.42
CA ASP A 133 -19.51 -6.25 7.38
C ASP A 133 -19.59 -6.74 8.82
N GLU A 134 -20.70 -7.37 9.19
CA GLU A 134 -20.95 -7.84 10.54
C GLU A 134 -20.03 -9.01 10.91
N GLU A 135 -19.84 -9.97 9.99
CA GLU A 135 -18.93 -11.11 10.21
C GLU A 135 -17.48 -10.66 10.33
N ALA A 136 -17.05 -9.74 9.45
CA ALA A 136 -15.69 -9.20 9.48
C ALA A 136 -15.45 -8.43 10.79
N ARG A 137 -16.38 -7.55 11.18
CA ARG A 137 -16.31 -6.78 12.43
C ARG A 137 -16.22 -7.70 13.64
N ARG A 138 -17.14 -8.67 13.76
CA ARG A 138 -17.17 -9.63 14.88
C ARG A 138 -15.88 -10.44 14.96
N THR A 139 -15.36 -10.89 13.81
CA THR A 139 -14.10 -11.65 13.75
C THR A 139 -12.92 -10.79 14.18
N ALA A 140 -12.83 -9.54 13.70
CA ALA A 140 -11.77 -8.61 14.09
C ALA A 140 -11.81 -8.29 15.59
N GLU A 141 -12.98 -8.06 16.14
CA GLU A 141 -13.19 -7.84 17.59
C GLU A 141 -12.76 -9.06 18.41
N GLN A 142 -13.22 -10.27 18.02
CA GLN A 142 -12.86 -11.52 18.68
C GLN A 142 -11.35 -11.77 18.70
N LEU A 143 -10.65 -11.41 17.62
CA LEU A 143 -9.21 -11.61 17.47
C LEU A 143 -8.39 -10.44 18.00
N GLY A 144 -9.02 -9.32 18.36
CA GLY A 144 -8.37 -8.12 18.88
C GLY A 144 -7.50 -7.42 17.84
N VAL A 145 -7.93 -7.41 16.58
CA VAL A 145 -7.23 -6.77 15.46
C VAL A 145 -8.01 -5.57 14.91
N TYR A 146 -7.34 -4.71 14.16
CA TYR A 146 -7.97 -3.56 13.49
C TYR A 146 -8.53 -4.02 12.13
N LEU A 147 -9.84 -3.80 11.91
CA LEU A 147 -10.48 -4.13 10.66
C LEU A 147 -10.15 -3.07 9.61
N VAL A 148 -9.57 -3.48 8.49
CA VAL A 148 -9.27 -2.60 7.35
C VAL A 148 -10.46 -2.55 6.40
N ARG A 149 -10.89 -1.34 6.07
CA ARG A 149 -12.01 -1.05 5.15
C ARG A 149 -11.59 -0.04 4.09
N ASP A 150 -12.32 0.00 2.98
CA ASP A 150 -12.20 1.05 1.98
C ASP A 150 -13.15 2.21 2.33
N LEU A 151 -12.69 3.13 3.17
CA LEU A 151 -13.51 4.26 3.62
C LEU A 151 -13.86 5.28 2.50
N ALA A 152 -13.37 5.12 1.28
CA ALA A 152 -13.90 5.87 0.15
C ALA A 152 -15.28 5.36 -0.29
N ARG A 153 -15.65 4.11 0.06
CA ARG A 153 -16.88 3.42 -0.37
C ARG A 153 -17.71 2.86 0.77
N GLU A 154 -17.05 2.35 1.80
CA GLU A 154 -17.65 1.63 2.91
C GLU A 154 -17.78 2.56 4.12
N GLU A 155 -18.85 2.42 4.90
CA GLU A 155 -18.98 3.14 6.15
C GLU A 155 -18.00 2.61 7.20
N ARG A 156 -17.63 3.47 8.12
CA ARG A 156 -16.87 3.07 9.29
C ARG A 156 -17.78 2.24 10.21
N THR A 157 -17.29 1.08 10.63
CA THR A 157 -18.09 0.09 11.39
C THR A 157 -17.70 0.00 12.87
N ASP A 158 -16.69 0.75 13.30
CA ASP A 158 -16.25 0.77 14.70
C ASP A 158 -15.93 2.20 15.17
N ASP A 159 -15.91 2.40 16.51
CA ASP A 159 -15.62 3.68 17.15
C ASP A 159 -14.19 3.72 17.73
N ARG A 160 -13.31 2.87 17.26
CA ARG A 160 -11.93 2.83 17.75
C ARG A 160 -11.21 4.13 17.39
N PRO A 161 -10.41 4.71 18.30
CA PRO A 161 -9.72 5.97 18.02
C PRO A 161 -8.65 5.85 16.95
N ILE A 162 -8.19 4.63 16.66
CA ILE A 162 -7.15 4.34 15.66
C ILE A 162 -7.78 3.63 14.47
N VAL A 163 -7.55 4.15 13.27
CA VAL A 163 -8.12 3.62 12.03
C VAL A 163 -7.03 3.29 11.03
N TYR A 164 -7.11 2.09 10.45
CA TYR A 164 -6.32 1.69 9.28
C TYR A 164 -7.26 1.48 8.10
N THR A 165 -7.07 2.23 7.02
CA THR A 165 -7.91 2.16 5.82
C THR A 165 -7.07 2.03 4.54
N ARG A 166 -7.61 1.32 3.55
CA ARG A 166 -7.01 1.18 2.22
C ARG A 166 -8.01 1.60 1.16
N LEU A 167 -7.74 2.73 0.54
CA LEU A 167 -8.58 3.33 -0.47
C LEU A 167 -8.20 2.78 -1.84
N ARG A 168 -9.16 2.23 -2.58
CA ARG A 168 -8.94 1.62 -3.88
C ARG A 168 -9.55 2.48 -4.98
N ALA A 169 -8.72 2.93 -5.91
CA ALA A 169 -9.19 3.45 -7.17
C ALA A 169 -9.52 2.27 -8.11
N LEU A 170 -10.76 2.19 -8.62
CA LEU A 170 -11.20 1.09 -9.49
C LEU A 170 -11.15 1.50 -10.96
N GLY A 171 -10.61 0.61 -11.78
CA GLY A 171 -10.49 0.78 -13.21
C GLY A 171 -9.12 1.30 -13.66
N GLU A 172 -8.84 1.16 -14.95
CA GLU A 172 -7.61 1.67 -15.57
C GLU A 172 -7.56 3.19 -15.48
N GLY A 173 -6.45 3.75 -15.00
CA GLY A 173 -6.32 5.20 -14.77
C GLY A 173 -7.18 5.76 -13.63
N ALA A 174 -7.80 4.91 -12.81
CA ALA A 174 -8.69 5.34 -11.77
C ALA A 174 -7.96 6.14 -10.67
N ARG A 175 -8.65 7.15 -10.18
CA ARG A 175 -8.15 8.13 -9.20
C ARG A 175 -9.13 8.26 -8.03
N ILE A 176 -8.60 8.45 -6.82
CA ILE A 176 -9.39 8.94 -5.70
C ILE A 176 -9.57 10.45 -5.87
N GLY A 177 -10.78 10.85 -6.25
CA GLY A 177 -11.14 12.26 -6.46
C GLY A 177 -11.42 13.02 -5.15
N ALA A 178 -11.60 14.35 -5.26
CA ALA A 178 -11.84 15.24 -4.11
C ALA A 178 -13.02 14.81 -3.25
N ALA A 179 -14.18 14.53 -3.87
CA ALA A 179 -15.38 14.11 -3.14
C ALA A 179 -15.21 12.78 -2.38
N ALA A 180 -14.40 11.86 -2.89
CA ALA A 180 -14.06 10.63 -2.17
C ALA A 180 -13.10 10.92 -0.99
N ALA A 181 -12.13 11.80 -1.17
CA ALA A 181 -11.22 12.22 -0.11
C ALA A 181 -11.98 12.94 1.03
N GLU A 182 -12.94 13.82 0.70
CA GLU A 182 -13.81 14.50 1.68
C GLU A 182 -14.69 13.52 2.45
N ARG A 183 -15.26 12.50 1.79
CA ARG A 183 -15.99 11.43 2.50
C ARG A 183 -15.10 10.65 3.46
N VAL A 184 -13.88 10.32 3.05
CA VAL A 184 -12.91 9.66 3.93
C VAL A 184 -12.61 10.57 5.12
N ALA A 185 -12.37 11.86 4.89
CA ALA A 185 -12.14 12.84 5.93
C ALA A 185 -13.27 12.89 6.95
N ALA A 186 -14.52 12.95 6.48
CA ALA A 186 -15.69 12.95 7.37
C ALA A 186 -15.80 11.66 8.21
N ARG A 187 -15.43 10.49 7.64
CA ARG A 187 -15.44 9.20 8.35
C ARG A 187 -14.30 9.03 9.36
N LEU A 188 -13.26 9.85 9.25
CA LEU A 188 -12.09 9.84 10.12
C LEU A 188 -12.12 10.98 11.18
N ALA A 189 -13.11 11.86 11.17
CA ALA A 189 -13.15 13.08 11.98
C ALA A 189 -12.93 12.84 13.49
N ASP A 190 -13.48 11.74 14.02
CA ASP A 190 -13.39 11.39 15.46
C ASP A 190 -12.21 10.45 15.78
N SER A 191 -11.25 10.30 14.86
CA SER A 191 -10.11 9.42 15.04
C SER A 191 -8.91 10.19 15.60
N SER A 192 -8.14 9.55 16.51
CA SER A 192 -6.88 10.10 17.02
C SER A 192 -5.71 9.84 16.08
N ASP A 193 -5.65 8.64 15.50
CA ASP A 193 -4.59 8.22 14.58
C ASP A 193 -5.20 7.54 13.35
N CYS A 194 -4.81 8.01 12.17
CA CYS A 194 -5.31 7.49 10.90
C CYS A 194 -4.16 7.03 10.02
N TYR A 195 -4.23 5.78 9.56
CA TYR A 195 -3.27 5.17 8.65
C TYR A 195 -3.98 4.86 7.33
N VAL A 196 -3.62 5.59 6.29
CA VAL A 196 -4.34 5.60 5.01
C VAL A 196 -3.43 5.18 3.88
N THR A 197 -3.70 4.03 3.28
CA THR A 197 -3.03 3.59 2.04
C THR A 197 -3.92 3.92 0.85
N VAL A 198 -3.37 4.57 -0.17
CA VAL A 198 -4.08 4.88 -1.41
C VAL A 198 -3.54 4.03 -2.55
N GLU A 199 -4.36 3.09 -3.05
CA GLU A 199 -4.08 2.31 -4.26
C GLU A 199 -4.49 3.13 -5.49
N GLY A 200 -3.57 3.33 -6.43
CA GLY A 200 -3.79 4.12 -7.64
C GLY A 200 -3.46 5.60 -7.48
N ALA A 201 -3.98 6.42 -8.39
CA ALA A 201 -3.72 7.85 -8.42
C ALA A 201 -4.54 8.63 -7.36
N GLY A 202 -4.03 9.79 -6.94
CA GLY A 202 -4.73 10.72 -6.03
C GLY A 202 -4.24 10.70 -4.58
N ALA A 203 -3.18 9.97 -4.24
CA ALA A 203 -2.67 9.90 -2.87
C ALA A 203 -2.28 11.28 -2.30
N GLY A 204 -1.64 12.15 -3.09
CA GLY A 204 -1.31 13.52 -2.69
C GLY A 204 -2.56 14.34 -2.34
N ARG A 205 -3.61 14.25 -3.16
CA ARG A 205 -4.89 14.93 -2.89
C ARG A 205 -5.59 14.42 -1.63
N VAL A 206 -5.59 13.10 -1.44
CA VAL A 206 -6.13 12.51 -0.20
C VAL A 206 -5.36 13.04 1.01
N ARG A 207 -4.03 13.03 0.95
CA ARG A 207 -3.18 13.55 2.04
C ARG A 207 -3.48 15.02 2.33
N GLN A 208 -3.58 15.85 1.30
CA GLN A 208 -3.91 17.26 1.46
C GLN A 208 -5.23 17.45 2.21
N VAL A 209 -6.32 16.84 1.73
CA VAL A 209 -7.66 16.97 2.34
C VAL A 209 -7.67 16.49 3.79
N LEU A 210 -7.03 15.35 4.08
CA LEU A 210 -6.99 14.81 5.43
C LEU A 210 -6.18 15.68 6.39
N ARG A 211 -5.07 16.28 5.93
CA ARG A 211 -4.27 17.20 6.75
C ARG A 211 -5.00 18.52 7.00
N GLU A 212 -5.68 19.07 6.00
CA GLU A 212 -6.51 20.26 6.16
C GLU A 212 -7.61 20.04 7.21
N MET A 213 -8.29 18.88 7.16
CA MET A 213 -9.31 18.52 8.15
C MET A 213 -8.72 18.37 9.57
N ALA A 214 -7.55 17.76 9.70
CA ALA A 214 -6.87 17.58 10.98
C ALA A 214 -6.20 18.85 11.52
N GLY A 215 -6.29 19.99 10.81
CA GLY A 215 -5.65 21.25 11.19
C GLY A 215 -4.12 21.19 11.13
N ILE A 216 -3.54 20.23 10.39
CA ILE A 216 -2.10 20.06 10.24
C ILE A 216 -1.59 21.02 9.14
N PRO A 217 -0.69 21.96 9.42
CA PRO A 217 -0.19 22.89 8.43
C PRO A 217 0.41 22.18 7.21
N GLN A 218 0.19 22.72 6.03
CA GLN A 218 0.89 22.29 4.82
C GLN A 218 2.38 22.69 4.94
N ASP A 219 3.26 21.77 4.56
CA ASP A 219 4.68 22.10 4.47
C ASP A 219 4.90 22.78 3.11
N ASP A 220 5.19 24.09 3.11
CA ASP A 220 5.33 24.94 1.90
C ASP A 220 6.36 24.44 0.88
N ARG A 221 7.15 23.44 1.25
CA ARG A 221 8.12 22.78 0.37
C ARG A 221 7.49 21.75 -0.58
N GLU A 222 6.29 21.24 -0.25
CA GLU A 222 5.60 20.19 -1.03
C GLU A 222 4.82 20.79 -2.21
N ALA A 223 4.32 22.03 -2.10
CA ALA A 223 3.51 22.67 -3.13
C ALA A 223 4.29 22.98 -4.42
N LYS A 224 5.59 23.21 -4.32
CA LYS A 224 6.45 23.55 -5.47
C LYS A 224 6.86 22.38 -6.34
N ASP A 225 6.93 21.16 -5.76
CA ASP A 225 7.29 19.97 -6.52
C ASP A 225 6.10 19.40 -7.32
N ASP A 226 4.85 19.64 -6.88
CA ASP A 226 3.65 19.23 -7.63
C ASP A 226 3.33 20.18 -8.80
N GLU A 227 3.60 21.49 -8.69
CA GLU A 227 3.43 22.44 -9.81
C GLU A 227 4.41 22.18 -10.95
N GLN A 228 5.64 21.76 -10.67
CA GLN A 228 6.63 21.44 -11.71
C GLN A 228 6.33 20.14 -12.47
N ARG A 229 5.52 19.23 -11.91
CA ARG A 229 5.13 17.97 -12.59
C ARG A 229 3.94 18.12 -13.53
N VAL A 230 3.11 19.14 -13.36
CA VAL A 230 1.94 19.38 -14.23
C VAL A 230 2.33 20.04 -15.54
N PHE A 231 3.51 20.67 -15.63
CA PHE A 231 3.97 21.40 -16.82
C PHE A 231 5.17 20.77 -17.54
N GLY A 232 5.59 19.55 -17.18
CA GLY A 232 6.83 18.95 -17.68
C GLY A 232 6.70 17.79 -18.66
N ASP A 233 5.49 17.32 -19.00
CA ASP A 233 5.32 16.09 -19.80
C ASP A 233 4.70 16.28 -21.20
N ASP A 234 4.67 17.50 -21.75
CA ASP A 234 4.11 17.78 -23.08
C ASP A 234 5.07 18.52 -24.02
N GLU A 235 6.36 18.19 -24.04
CA GLU A 235 7.26 18.58 -25.13
C GLU A 235 8.21 17.43 -25.51
N GLU A 236 7.67 16.33 -26.04
CA GLU A 236 8.42 15.52 -26.98
C GLU A 236 8.13 16.05 -28.39
N THR A 237 9.00 16.96 -28.82
CA THR A 237 9.11 17.34 -30.23
C THR A 237 9.55 16.13 -31.03
N PHE A 238 8.64 15.63 -31.86
CA PHE A 238 9.00 14.75 -32.96
C PHE A 238 9.82 15.57 -33.97
N ASP A 239 11.12 15.38 -33.98
CA ASP A 239 11.94 15.73 -35.12
C ASP A 239 11.83 14.61 -36.15
N ASP A 240 10.98 14.86 -37.16
CA ASP A 240 10.99 14.15 -38.44
C ASP A 240 12.28 14.55 -39.19
N GLU A 241 13.32 13.74 -39.10
CA GLU A 241 14.41 13.78 -40.08
C GLU A 241 14.20 12.65 -41.08
N ASP A 242 13.62 13.03 -42.25
CA ASP A 242 13.67 12.32 -43.49
C ASP A 242 15.14 12.10 -43.92
N GLU A 243 15.62 10.89 -43.90
CA GLU A 243 16.77 10.46 -44.71
C GLU A 243 16.34 9.36 -45.67
N GLU A 244 16.00 9.81 -46.90
CA GLU A 244 16.09 8.98 -48.08
C GLU A 244 17.53 8.51 -48.29
N SER A 245 17.76 7.22 -48.30
CA SER A 245 18.90 6.65 -49.07
C SER A 245 18.46 5.36 -49.73
N GLY A 246 18.31 5.45 -51.03
CA GLY A 246 18.16 4.34 -51.92
C GLY A 246 19.44 3.49 -52.00
N GLY A 247 19.30 2.28 -52.34
CA GLY A 247 20.39 1.30 -52.57
C GLY A 247 19.80 -0.06 -52.90
N GLU A 248 19.50 -0.21 -54.14
CA GLU A 248 19.85 -1.26 -55.09
C GLU A 248 19.63 -2.73 -54.68
N PHE A 249 18.73 -3.27 -55.52
CA PHE A 249 18.53 -4.70 -55.78
C PHE A 249 19.79 -5.39 -56.21
N ASP A 250 20.07 -6.59 -55.68
CA ASP A 250 20.74 -7.64 -56.38
C ASP A 250 19.98 -8.96 -56.15
N GLU A 251 19.40 -9.43 -57.28
CA GLU A 251 18.92 -10.80 -57.48
C GLU A 251 20.15 -11.71 -57.67
N GLU A 252 20.22 -12.79 -56.90
CA GLU A 252 20.89 -14.01 -57.38
C GLU A 252 20.05 -15.24 -56.99
N GLU A 253 19.53 -15.81 -58.07
CA GLU A 253 19.05 -17.20 -58.14
C GLU A 253 20.21 -18.19 -57.86
N SER A 254 19.91 -19.29 -57.22
CA SER A 254 20.05 -20.62 -57.82
C SER A 254 20.02 -21.78 -56.84
N HIS A 255 19.24 -22.74 -57.21
CA HIS A 255 19.39 -24.21 -57.23
C HIS A 255 19.38 -24.99 -55.93
N LEU A 256 18.29 -25.75 -55.70
CA LEU A 256 18.08 -27.18 -56.07
C LEU A 256 19.26 -28.10 -55.73
N GLU A 257 19.01 -29.03 -54.86
CA GLU A 257 19.03 -30.53 -55.00
C GLU A 257 18.97 -31.18 -53.62
N ASP A 258 17.96 -31.96 -53.43
CA ASP A 258 17.86 -33.40 -53.16
C ASP A 258 19.02 -34.08 -52.33
N GLU A 259 18.65 -34.59 -51.20
CA GLU A 259 18.61 -36.03 -50.82
C GLU A 259 17.95 -36.21 -49.45
#